data_db74433e2531f4f769b6af60161c874b
#
_entry.id   db74433e2531f4f769b6af60161c874b
#
_cell.length_a   1.000
_cell.length_b   1.000
_cell.length_c   1.000
_cell.angle_alpha   90.00
_cell.angle_beta   90.00
_cell.angle_gamma   90.00
#
_symmetry.space_group_name_H-M   'P 1'
#
loop_
_entity.id
_entity.type
_entity.pdbx_description
1 polymer ?
#
loop_
_entity_poly.entity_id
_entity_poly.type
_entity_poly.pdbx_seq_one_letter_code
_entity_poly.pdbx_strand_id
1 'polypeptide(L)'
;MTNQDILENHPKPVFLGIGSNIGDRIANINNACYLLSSFCKIYKISNFYETNSWPNESYPKYLNIILKCWTNFQPYLLLKNIKNIEKKLGRKKKVKNSPRTCDIDIIDFKGQKLSLKHI
;
A
#
# COMPACT_ATOMS: atom_id res chain seq x y z
N MET A 1 17.86 -26.89 2.95
CA MET A 1 17.46 -25.54 2.51
C MET A 1 18.48 -25.01 1.53
N THR A 2 18.06 -24.57 0.36
CA THR A 2 18.95 -24.00 -0.64
C THR A 2 19.30 -22.55 -0.30
N ASN A 3 20.37 -21.99 -0.90
CA ASN A 3 20.70 -20.58 -0.75
C ASN A 3 19.55 -19.67 -1.25
N GLN A 4 18.84 -20.10 -2.27
CA GLN A 4 17.72 -19.36 -2.81
C GLN A 4 16.58 -19.26 -1.81
N ASP A 5 16.27 -20.35 -1.10
CA ASP A 5 15.22 -20.35 -0.07
C ASP A 5 15.57 -19.38 1.06
N ILE A 6 16.83 -19.33 1.46
CA ILE A 6 17.29 -18.39 2.48
C ILE A 6 17.11 -16.95 1.99
N LEU A 7 17.48 -16.66 0.74
CA LEU A 7 17.36 -15.31 0.17
C LEU A 7 15.90 -14.89 0.00
N GLU A 8 15.03 -15.81 -0.45
CA GLU A 8 13.61 -15.52 -0.64
C GLU A 8 12.89 -15.20 0.68
N ASN A 9 13.30 -15.88 1.77
CA ASN A 9 12.71 -15.66 3.09
C ASN A 9 13.40 -14.57 3.89
N HIS A 10 14.43 -13.92 3.30
CA HIS A 10 15.12 -12.83 3.98
C HIS A 10 14.23 -11.58 4.00
N PRO A 11 14.13 -10.87 5.15
CA PRO A 11 13.38 -9.62 5.19
C PRO A 11 13.93 -8.58 4.20
N LYS A 12 13.04 -7.93 3.49
CA LYS A 12 13.35 -6.94 2.47
C LYS A 12 12.76 -5.58 2.85
N PRO A 13 13.52 -4.48 2.73
CA PRO A 13 13.01 -3.15 3.03
C PRO A 13 12.06 -2.68 1.92
N VAL A 14 10.92 -2.13 2.31
CA VAL A 14 9.89 -1.67 1.40
C VAL A 14 9.32 -0.34 1.88
N PHE A 15 9.07 0.58 0.94
CA PHE A 15 8.29 1.79 1.20
C PHE A 15 6.92 1.63 0.57
N LEU A 16 5.89 1.86 1.37
CA LEU A 16 4.51 1.83 0.91
C LEU A 16 3.85 3.18 1.11
N GLY A 17 3.03 3.59 0.15
CA GLY A 17 2.14 4.73 0.31
C GLY A 17 0.72 4.25 0.52
N ILE A 18 -0.01 4.84 1.44
CA ILE A 18 -1.42 4.56 1.66
C ILE A 18 -2.20 5.86 1.56
N GLY A 19 -3.28 5.85 0.77
CA GLY A 19 -4.16 6.99 0.61
C GLY A 19 -5.62 6.59 0.75
N SER A 20 -6.44 7.54 1.18
CA SER A 20 -7.89 7.38 1.27
C SER A 20 -8.55 8.73 1.01
N ASN A 21 -9.59 8.77 0.16
CA ASN A 21 -10.32 10.01 -0.10
C ASN A 21 -11.83 9.85 -0.01
N ILE A 22 -12.30 8.79 0.62
CA ILE A 22 -13.73 8.57 0.83
C ILE A 22 -13.96 7.94 2.21
N GLY A 23 -15.05 8.35 2.87
CA GLY A 23 -15.40 7.85 4.20
C GLY A 23 -14.49 8.40 5.30
N ASP A 24 -14.30 7.64 6.35
CA ASP A 24 -13.38 7.99 7.45
C ASP A 24 -11.95 7.66 7.02
N ARG A 25 -11.26 8.65 6.47
CA ARG A 25 -9.94 8.47 5.87
C ARG A 25 -8.90 7.97 6.89
N ILE A 26 -8.92 8.51 8.10
CA ILE A 26 -7.99 8.11 9.17
C ILE A 26 -8.24 6.64 9.54
N ALA A 27 -9.49 6.26 9.78
CA ALA A 27 -9.85 4.89 10.11
C ALA A 27 -9.47 3.93 8.97
N ASN A 28 -9.72 4.32 7.72
CA ASN A 28 -9.37 3.49 6.56
C ASN A 28 -7.87 3.23 6.49
N ILE A 29 -7.05 4.25 6.71
CA ILE A 29 -5.59 4.13 6.70
C ILE A 29 -5.11 3.26 7.86
N ASN A 30 -5.66 3.47 9.06
CA ASN A 30 -5.30 2.66 10.23
C ASN A 30 -5.67 1.20 10.04
N ASN A 31 -6.83 0.92 9.46
CA ASN A 31 -7.25 -0.45 9.15
C ASN A 31 -6.31 -1.09 8.12
N ALA A 32 -5.87 -0.34 7.13
CA ALA A 32 -4.90 -0.82 6.15
C ALA A 32 -3.58 -1.20 6.83
N CYS A 33 -3.07 -0.35 7.72
CA CYS A 33 -1.85 -0.65 8.48
C CYS A 33 -2.00 -1.93 9.29
N TYR A 34 -3.13 -2.10 9.95
CA TYR A 34 -3.41 -3.30 10.74
C TYR A 34 -3.37 -4.56 9.86
N LEU A 35 -4.03 -4.52 8.71
CA LEU A 35 -4.04 -5.66 7.79
C LEU A 35 -2.66 -5.94 7.18
N LEU A 36 -1.91 -4.89 6.86
CA LEU A 36 -0.54 -5.02 6.37
C LEU A 36 0.39 -5.67 7.39
N SER A 37 0.14 -5.48 8.67
CA SER A 37 1.00 -5.99 9.74
C SER A 37 1.08 -7.51 9.80
N SER A 38 0.18 -8.22 9.11
CA SER A 38 0.23 -9.69 9.03
C SER A 38 1.38 -10.21 8.15
N PHE A 39 1.90 -9.38 7.24
CA PHE A 39 3.01 -9.77 6.37
C PHE A 39 4.08 -8.68 6.18
N CYS A 40 3.90 -7.54 6.82
CA CYS A 40 4.87 -6.45 6.82
C CYS A 40 5.15 -6.01 8.25
N LYS A 41 6.42 -5.90 8.60
CA LYS A 41 6.81 -5.30 9.87
C LYS A 41 7.01 -3.80 9.65
N ILE A 42 6.02 -3.00 10.07
CA ILE A 42 6.05 -1.55 9.95
C ILE A 42 6.94 -1.00 11.07
N TYR A 43 7.99 -0.25 10.72
CA TYR A 43 8.88 0.32 11.72
C TYR A 43 8.92 1.84 11.72
N LYS A 44 8.37 2.49 10.71
CA LYS A 44 8.26 3.94 10.66
C LYS A 44 7.05 4.36 9.84
N ILE A 45 6.32 5.36 10.35
CA ILE A 45 5.12 5.91 9.71
C ILE A 45 5.31 7.42 9.61
N SER A 46 5.06 8.00 8.42
CA SER A 46 5.09 9.44 8.24
C SER A 46 3.91 10.12 8.94
N ASN A 47 3.97 11.45 9.04
CA ASN A 47 2.80 12.24 9.38
C ASN A 47 1.76 12.11 8.26
N PHE A 48 0.49 12.36 8.59
CA PHE A 48 -0.57 12.46 7.60
C PHE A 48 -0.35 13.73 6.77
N TYR A 49 -0.63 13.62 5.46
CA TYR A 49 -0.63 14.78 4.57
C TYR A 49 -1.72 14.65 3.53
N GLU A 50 -2.23 15.79 3.05
CA GLU A 50 -3.32 15.79 2.07
C GLU A 50 -2.79 16.10 0.67
N THR A 51 -3.43 15.48 -0.33
CA THR A 51 -3.18 15.77 -1.75
C THR A 51 -4.51 15.88 -2.49
N ASN A 52 -4.52 16.68 -3.56
CA ASN A 52 -5.70 16.78 -4.40
C ASN A 52 -5.92 15.47 -5.16
N SER A 53 -7.20 15.16 -5.44
CA SER A 53 -7.54 14.07 -6.36
C SER A 53 -7.17 14.46 -7.78
N TRP A 54 -6.66 13.52 -8.53
CA TRP A 54 -6.29 13.71 -9.92
C TRP A 54 -6.95 12.61 -10.77
N PRO A 55 -7.45 12.90 -11.96
CA PRO A 55 -7.47 14.21 -12.65
C PRO A 55 -8.63 15.11 -12.24
N ASN A 56 -9.60 14.62 -11.48
CA ASN A 56 -10.79 15.37 -11.09
C ASN A 56 -10.61 15.97 -9.70
N GLU A 57 -10.24 17.26 -9.66
CA GLU A 57 -10.01 17.97 -8.39
C GLU A 57 -11.29 18.25 -7.61
N SER A 58 -12.48 18.03 -8.22
CA SER A 58 -13.75 18.17 -7.49
C SER A 58 -14.01 17.01 -6.53
N TYR A 59 -13.31 15.89 -6.70
CA TYR A 59 -13.38 14.78 -5.75
C TYR A 59 -12.68 15.15 -4.43
N PRO A 60 -13.08 14.52 -3.31
CA PRO A 60 -12.44 14.79 -2.02
C PRO A 60 -10.93 14.56 -2.07
N LYS A 61 -10.20 15.34 -1.27
CA LYS A 61 -8.75 15.21 -1.16
C LYS A 61 -8.38 13.87 -0.54
N TYR A 62 -7.25 13.34 -0.99
CA TYR A 62 -6.63 12.19 -0.35
C TYR A 62 -5.95 12.59 0.96
N LEU A 63 -6.14 11.76 1.98
CA LEU A 63 -5.27 11.74 3.14
C LEU A 63 -4.27 10.61 2.91
N ASN A 64 -2.99 10.87 3.17
CA ASN A 64 -1.91 9.95 2.82
C ASN A 64 -0.94 9.76 3.99
N ILE A 65 -0.29 8.59 3.99
CA ILE A 65 0.90 8.32 4.80
C ILE A 65 1.91 7.53 3.97
N ILE A 66 3.16 7.55 4.41
CA ILE A 66 4.21 6.68 3.88
C ILE A 66 4.69 5.78 5.01
N LEU A 67 4.84 4.51 4.70
CA LEU A 67 5.32 3.50 5.63
C LEU A 67 6.70 3.02 5.20
N LYS A 68 7.58 2.82 6.19
CA LYS A 68 8.80 2.02 6.04
C LYS A 68 8.55 0.68 6.72
N CYS A 69 8.74 -0.40 5.99
CA CYS A 69 8.50 -1.72 6.54
C CYS A 69 9.44 -2.77 5.97
N TRP A 70 9.44 -3.92 6.64
CA TRP A 70 10.15 -5.11 6.20
C TRP A 70 9.15 -6.18 5.83
N THR A 71 9.39 -6.92 4.73
CA THR A 71 8.55 -8.04 4.33
C THR A 71 9.42 -9.21 3.87
N ASN A 72 8.93 -10.42 4.12
CA ASN A 72 9.54 -11.63 3.58
C ASN A 72 9.01 -11.95 2.18
N PHE A 73 7.95 -11.27 1.75
CA PHE A 73 7.33 -11.54 0.45
C PHE A 73 8.16 -11.00 -0.70
N GLN A 74 8.16 -11.73 -1.81
CA GLN A 74 8.63 -11.21 -3.09
C GLN A 74 7.61 -10.21 -3.65
N PRO A 75 8.01 -9.34 -4.61
CA PRO A 75 7.14 -8.27 -5.09
C PRO A 75 5.76 -8.72 -5.55
N TYR A 76 5.68 -9.81 -6.30
CA TYR A 76 4.40 -10.30 -6.82
C TYR A 76 3.45 -10.70 -5.70
N LEU A 77 3.95 -11.45 -4.71
CA LEU A 77 3.14 -11.89 -3.59
C LEU A 77 2.74 -10.71 -2.71
N LEU A 78 3.64 -9.75 -2.52
CA LEU A 78 3.33 -8.53 -1.78
C LEU A 78 2.19 -7.77 -2.47
N LEU A 79 2.27 -7.56 -3.78
CA LEU A 79 1.24 -6.87 -4.54
C LEU A 79 -0.10 -7.59 -4.46
N LYS A 80 -0.10 -8.91 -4.57
CA LYS A 80 -1.32 -9.72 -4.48
C LYS A 80 -2.01 -9.54 -3.12
N ASN A 81 -1.24 -9.57 -2.05
CA ASN A 81 -1.79 -9.38 -0.70
C ASN A 81 -2.27 -7.95 -0.46
N ILE A 82 -1.57 -6.96 -1.01
CA ILE A 82 -2.01 -5.57 -0.98
C ILE A 82 -3.35 -5.40 -1.67
N LYS A 83 -3.53 -5.98 -2.84
CA LYS A 83 -4.80 -5.91 -3.57
C LYS A 83 -5.94 -6.58 -2.80
N ASN A 84 -5.66 -7.65 -2.08
CA ASN A 84 -6.66 -8.29 -1.21
C ASN A 84 -7.08 -7.37 -0.08
N ILE A 85 -6.17 -6.61 0.50
CA ILE A 85 -6.49 -5.61 1.52
C ILE A 85 -7.40 -4.53 0.94
N GLU A 86 -7.07 -4.00 -0.23
CA GLU A 86 -7.89 -2.99 -0.88
C GLU A 86 -9.31 -3.47 -1.11
N LYS A 87 -9.49 -4.73 -1.51
CA LYS A 87 -10.80 -5.35 -1.67
C LYS A 87 -11.55 -5.44 -0.35
N LYS A 88 -10.87 -5.88 0.73
CA LYS A 88 -11.48 -5.99 2.06
C LYS A 88 -11.95 -4.63 2.57
N LEU A 89 -11.24 -3.56 2.21
CA LEU A 89 -11.58 -2.20 2.62
C LEU A 89 -12.57 -1.52 1.68
N GLY A 90 -13.19 -2.26 0.78
CA GLY A 90 -14.31 -1.79 -0.02
C GLY A 90 -13.99 -1.35 -1.44
N ARG A 91 -12.76 -1.59 -1.93
CA ARG A 91 -12.42 -1.26 -3.32
C ARG A 91 -13.14 -2.21 -4.26
N LYS A 92 -14.09 -1.66 -5.01
CA LYS A 92 -14.83 -2.39 -6.04
C LYS A 92 -14.32 -1.98 -7.42
N LYS A 93 -14.62 -2.80 -8.44
CA LYS A 93 -14.40 -2.42 -9.83
C LYS A 93 -15.23 -1.17 -10.12
N LYS A 94 -14.57 -0.02 -10.25
CA LYS A 94 -15.19 1.28 -10.48
C LYS A 94 -14.54 1.97 -11.66
N VAL A 95 -15.14 3.08 -12.08
CA VAL A 95 -14.53 3.96 -13.06
C VAL A 95 -13.13 4.36 -12.58
N LYS A 96 -12.17 4.37 -13.51
CA LYS A 96 -10.80 4.76 -13.26
C LYS A 96 -10.76 6.14 -12.60
N ASN A 97 -9.90 6.30 -11.59
CA ASN A 97 -9.69 7.54 -10.84
C ASN A 97 -10.90 8.01 -10.02
N SER A 98 -11.90 7.15 -9.81
CA SER A 98 -12.98 7.45 -8.85
C SER A 98 -12.45 7.41 -7.41
N PRO A 99 -13.17 8.01 -6.43
CA PRO A 99 -12.75 7.98 -5.03
C PRO A 99 -12.50 6.58 -4.51
N ARG A 100 -11.50 6.45 -3.62
CA ARG A 100 -11.05 5.17 -3.06
C ARG A 100 -11.13 5.18 -1.55
N THR A 101 -11.70 4.11 -0.97
CA THR A 101 -11.62 3.87 0.47
C THR A 101 -10.17 3.70 0.89
N CYS A 102 -9.42 2.94 0.12
CA CYS A 102 -8.00 2.71 0.39
C CYS A 102 -7.25 2.45 -0.91
N ASP A 103 -6.11 3.11 -1.05
CA ASP A 103 -5.19 2.93 -2.17
C ASP A 103 -3.80 2.70 -1.59
N ILE A 104 -3.18 1.57 -1.92
CA ILE A 104 -1.87 1.19 -1.39
C ILE A 104 -0.91 0.99 -2.55
N ASP A 105 0.18 1.77 -2.56
CA ASP A 105 1.19 1.70 -3.61
C ASP A 105 2.52 1.25 -3.04
N ILE A 106 3.22 0.38 -3.78
CA ILE A 106 4.61 0.06 -3.50
C ILE A 106 5.46 1.15 -4.13
N ILE A 107 6.05 2.02 -3.29
CA ILE A 107 6.88 3.14 -3.76
C ILE A 107 8.28 2.64 -4.10
N ASP A 108 8.83 1.79 -3.25
CA ASP A 108 10.19 1.29 -3.38
C ASP A 108 10.27 -0.12 -2.79
N PHE A 109 10.93 -1.02 -3.49
CA PHE A 109 11.16 -2.39 -3.04
C PHE A 109 12.67 -2.68 -3.11
N LYS A 110 13.31 -2.87 -1.95
CA LYS A 110 14.76 -3.15 -1.84
C LYS A 110 15.63 -2.06 -2.49
N GLY A 111 15.22 -0.79 -2.39
CA GLY A 111 15.95 0.30 -3.03
C GLY A 111 15.68 0.46 -4.52
N GLN A 112 14.75 -0.31 -5.08
CA GLN A 112 14.39 -0.24 -6.49
C GLN A 112 12.95 0.25 -6.63
N LYS A 113 12.77 1.23 -7.51
CA LYS A 113 11.42 1.69 -7.88
C LYS A 113 10.87 0.74 -8.92
N LEU A 114 9.86 -0.04 -8.53
CA LEU A 114 9.24 -1.00 -9.43
C LEU A 114 7.87 -0.49 -9.84
N SER A 115 7.62 -0.47 -11.15
CA SER A 115 6.26 -0.26 -11.66
C SER A 115 5.53 -1.60 -11.62
N LEU A 116 4.80 -1.85 -10.52
CA LEU A 116 4.05 -3.10 -10.37
C LEU A 116 2.62 -2.99 -10.89
N LYS A 117 2.27 -1.87 -11.51
CA LYS A 117 0.91 -1.65 -12.04
C LYS A 117 0.54 -2.59 -13.18
N HIS A 118 1.52 -3.15 -13.85
CA HIS A 118 1.32 -4.00 -15.02
C HIS A 118 1.62 -5.47 -14.76
N ILE A 119 1.84 -5.84 -13.52
CA ILE A 119 2.06 -7.23 -13.14
C ILE A 119 0.73 -7.95 -12.91
#